data_9d8f4d0a8fca578650e789077278bc0c
#
_entry.id   9d8f4d0a8fca578650e789077278bc0c
#
_cell.length_a   1.000
_cell.length_b   1.000
_cell.length_c   1.000
_cell.angle_alpha   90.00
_cell.angle_beta   90.00
_cell.angle_gamma   90.00
#
_symmetry.space_group_name_H-M   'P 1'
#
loop_
_entity.id
_entity.type
_entity.pdbx_description
1 polymer ?
#
loop_
_entity_poly.entity_id
_entity_poly.type
_entity_poly.pdbx_seq_one_letter_code
_entity_poly.pdbx_strand_id
1 'polypeptide(L)'
;MYRWVDCFLWRKMPKNQTALLATFLWSMGFFCFGVSWLNVSIHQFGGASLGVSYLLVGLLSAYLALYPMLFTYLVQRFQVQSAVIFAAIWTLTEFLRGWVFTGFPWLQFGYTQIDSPFFGIAPIFGVTGLTFFTVWASAVIFNLVFSLSKKQWNLVGVNALLLLVVGGLSAYAGKVNFVQPKEDKGLTVTLAQGNIEQNLKWDPEYLYATVDIYQKQILAHLGKSDLIILPESALPTLENSITPFFEALDRVAKEKNTEVMIGTVYRDEQSGKLLNSIVTAGNPDFPYELTTKNRYSKHHLVPFGEYVPLESLLRPLNSVFNLPMSAFQSGDAVQPSFMAKQHAFAPAICYEIIFGEQLRENLKKETDYLLTISNDAWFGDSIGPWQHLQMARMRALELGKPLIRATNTGISVFIDAKGNIEAQAPQFEETTLTHKMVPTEGKTPYAALGNLPIYVLSLIFVLLRGFTTLLKRRVNLSQK
;
A
#
# COMPACT_ATOMS: atom_id res chain seq x y z
N MET A 1 25.19 20.56 3.60
CA MET A 1 24.29 20.11 2.54
C MET A 1 24.47 20.88 1.22
N TYR A 2 24.55 22.22 1.21
CA TYR A 2 24.81 23.01 0.00
C TYR A 2 26.15 22.70 -0.72
N ARG A 3 27.12 22.10 -0.04
CA ARG A 3 28.45 21.77 -0.63
C ARG A 3 28.50 20.45 -1.41
N TRP A 4 27.47 19.62 -1.35
CA TRP A 4 27.41 18.41 -2.16
C TRP A 4 27.17 18.68 -3.64
N VAL A 5 26.42 19.72 -3.93
CA VAL A 5 26.15 20.16 -5.30
C VAL A 5 27.38 20.72 -5.99
N ASP A 6 28.40 21.07 -5.20
CA ASP A 6 29.67 21.59 -5.73
C ASP A 6 30.68 20.50 -6.15
N CYS A 7 30.38 19.23 -5.89
CA CYS A 7 31.26 18.11 -6.26
C CYS A 7 30.80 17.45 -7.56
N PHE A 8 31.50 17.67 -8.61
CA PHE A 8 31.75 16.84 -9.76
C PHE A 8 31.27 17.27 -11.17
N LEU A 9 30.20 17.99 -11.43
CA LEU A 9 29.87 18.30 -12.85
C LEU A 9 29.21 19.67 -13.12
N TRP A 10 29.03 20.53 -12.12
CA TRP A 10 28.01 21.57 -12.16
C TRP A 10 28.51 23.01 -12.01
N ARG A 11 29.75 23.29 -12.32
CA ARG A 11 30.39 24.63 -12.14
C ARG A 11 29.81 25.78 -12.99
N LYS A 12 28.94 25.47 -13.97
CA LYS A 12 28.50 26.50 -14.94
C LYS A 12 27.03 26.93 -14.81
N MET A 13 26.19 26.24 -13.98
CA MET A 13 24.79 26.62 -13.78
C MET A 13 24.58 27.38 -12.47
N PRO A 14 23.54 28.25 -12.37
CA PRO A 14 23.11 28.82 -11.10
C PRO A 14 22.85 27.72 -10.07
N LYS A 15 23.44 27.83 -8.87
CA LYS A 15 23.41 26.75 -7.84
C LYS A 15 22.01 26.16 -7.58
N ASN A 16 20.96 26.98 -7.64
CA ASN A 16 19.59 26.57 -7.40
C ASN A 16 19.02 25.69 -8.53
N GLN A 17 19.26 26.06 -9.78
CA GLN A 17 18.78 25.31 -10.96
C GLN A 17 19.49 23.96 -11.08
N THR A 18 20.78 23.93 -10.79
CA THR A 18 21.58 22.70 -10.78
C THR A 18 21.05 21.66 -9.82
N ALA A 19 20.71 22.06 -8.58
CA ALA A 19 20.18 21.14 -7.58
C ALA A 19 18.79 20.63 -7.97
N LEU A 20 17.93 21.48 -8.54
CA LEU A 20 16.59 21.06 -9.02
C LEU A 20 16.72 20.06 -10.17
N LEU A 21 17.60 20.32 -11.15
CA LEU A 21 17.84 19.39 -12.25
C LEU A 21 18.43 18.06 -11.75
N ALA A 22 19.38 18.09 -10.83
CA ALA A 22 19.94 16.88 -10.23
C ALA A 22 18.86 16.07 -9.49
N THR A 23 18.00 16.74 -8.75
CA THR A 23 16.86 16.08 -8.08
C THR A 23 15.89 15.49 -9.08
N PHE A 24 15.56 16.21 -10.16
CA PHE A 24 14.69 15.69 -11.21
C PHE A 24 15.27 14.42 -11.84
N LEU A 25 16.53 14.44 -12.27
CA LEU A 25 17.17 13.29 -12.92
C LEU A 25 17.29 12.09 -11.97
N TRP A 26 17.63 12.34 -10.70
CA TRP A 26 17.66 11.29 -9.68
C TRP A 26 16.26 10.69 -9.47
N SER A 27 15.25 11.55 -9.36
CA SER A 27 13.86 11.13 -9.14
C SER A 27 13.30 10.37 -10.36
N MET A 28 13.65 10.80 -11.57
CA MET A 28 13.31 10.08 -12.81
C MET A 28 13.88 8.65 -12.76
N GLY A 29 15.15 8.48 -12.42
CA GLY A 29 15.76 7.15 -12.28
C GLY A 29 15.06 6.32 -11.20
N PHE A 30 14.80 6.92 -10.04
CA PHE A 30 14.15 6.25 -8.91
C PHE A 30 12.73 5.79 -9.26
N PHE A 31 11.89 6.66 -9.81
CA PHE A 31 10.51 6.31 -10.16
C PHE A 31 10.43 5.44 -11.40
N CYS A 32 11.16 5.72 -12.48
CA CYS A 32 11.15 4.88 -13.68
C CYS A 32 11.50 3.43 -13.36
N PHE A 33 12.51 3.20 -12.51
CA PHE A 33 12.86 1.86 -12.07
C PHE A 33 11.79 1.30 -11.09
N GLY A 34 11.40 2.08 -10.09
CA GLY A 34 10.53 1.63 -9.01
C GLY A 34 9.10 1.29 -9.45
N VAL A 35 8.59 1.93 -10.51
CA VAL A 35 7.26 1.63 -11.09
C VAL A 35 7.34 1.00 -12.47
N SER A 36 8.48 0.42 -12.85
CA SER A 36 8.71 -0.23 -14.15
C SER A 36 7.71 -1.34 -14.46
N TRP A 37 7.15 -1.98 -13.43
CA TRP A 37 6.11 -3.00 -13.55
C TRP A 37 4.83 -2.50 -14.23
N LEU A 38 4.55 -1.19 -14.20
CA LEU A 38 3.42 -0.61 -14.93
C LEU A 38 3.53 -0.83 -16.44
N ASN A 39 4.75 -1.02 -16.97
CA ASN A 39 4.94 -1.35 -18.37
C ASN A 39 4.25 -2.69 -18.74
N VAL A 40 4.27 -3.67 -17.83
CA VAL A 40 3.56 -4.94 -18.01
C VAL A 40 2.04 -4.68 -18.11
N SER A 41 1.48 -3.97 -17.15
CA SER A 41 0.05 -3.64 -17.12
C SER A 41 -0.41 -2.88 -18.37
N ILE A 42 0.37 -1.86 -18.80
CA ILE A 42 0.01 -0.97 -19.91
C ILE A 42 0.23 -1.65 -21.27
N HIS A 43 1.33 -2.38 -21.44
CA HIS A 43 1.68 -3.00 -22.71
C HIS A 43 0.97 -4.33 -22.91
N GLN A 44 1.14 -5.29 -21.97
CA GLN A 44 0.64 -6.65 -22.15
C GLN A 44 -0.88 -6.73 -22.00
N PHE A 45 -1.46 -5.99 -21.08
CA PHE A 45 -2.89 -6.09 -20.74
C PHE A 45 -3.70 -4.88 -21.21
N GLY A 46 -3.09 -3.68 -21.27
CA GLY A 46 -3.73 -2.47 -21.77
C GLY A 46 -3.67 -2.29 -23.29
N GLY A 47 -2.97 -3.19 -24.01
CA GLY A 47 -2.88 -3.18 -25.48
C GLY A 47 -2.08 -2.02 -26.07
N ALA A 48 -1.42 -1.19 -25.25
CA ALA A 48 -0.58 -0.10 -25.74
C ALA A 48 0.71 -0.63 -26.38
N SER A 49 1.22 0.05 -27.42
CA SER A 49 2.53 -0.30 -27.98
C SER A 49 3.63 -0.10 -26.92
N LEU A 50 4.73 -0.85 -27.04
CA LEU A 50 5.84 -0.78 -26.10
C LEU A 50 6.39 0.65 -25.93
N GLY A 51 6.50 1.41 -27.04
CA GLY A 51 6.96 2.80 -27.01
C GLY A 51 6.00 3.73 -26.23
N VAL A 52 4.69 3.55 -26.43
CA VAL A 52 3.66 4.30 -25.69
C VAL A 52 3.69 3.93 -24.21
N SER A 53 3.85 2.66 -23.87
CA SER A 53 3.95 2.21 -22.49
C SER A 53 5.13 2.85 -21.76
N TYR A 54 6.34 2.84 -22.36
CA TYR A 54 7.50 3.51 -21.75
C TYR A 54 7.31 5.02 -21.65
N LEU A 55 6.67 5.66 -22.63
CA LEU A 55 6.35 7.08 -22.57
C LEU A 55 5.43 7.37 -21.37
N LEU A 56 4.37 6.59 -21.16
CA LEU A 56 3.43 6.77 -20.06
C LEU A 56 4.08 6.55 -18.69
N VAL A 57 4.92 5.53 -18.55
CA VAL A 57 5.72 5.31 -17.32
C VAL A 57 6.67 6.49 -17.09
N GLY A 58 7.30 7.01 -18.15
CA GLY A 58 8.16 8.19 -18.08
C GLY A 58 7.40 9.46 -17.67
N LEU A 59 6.20 9.70 -18.21
CA LEU A 59 5.34 10.83 -17.84
C LEU A 59 4.87 10.74 -16.39
N LEU A 60 4.45 9.56 -15.93
CA LEU A 60 4.12 9.34 -14.53
C LEU A 60 5.34 9.60 -13.64
N SER A 61 6.50 9.09 -14.00
CA SER A 61 7.74 9.30 -13.25
C SER A 61 8.13 10.78 -13.19
N ALA A 62 7.94 11.53 -14.28
CA ALA A 62 8.17 12.97 -14.33
C ALA A 62 7.19 13.73 -13.41
N TYR A 63 5.91 13.35 -13.41
CA TYR A 63 4.93 13.89 -12.46
C TYR A 63 5.34 13.60 -11.01
N LEU A 64 5.68 12.36 -10.68
CA LEU A 64 6.12 11.99 -9.34
C LEU A 64 7.41 12.71 -8.92
N ALA A 65 8.30 13.01 -9.86
CA ALA A 65 9.54 13.77 -9.61
C ALA A 65 9.30 15.23 -9.17
N LEU A 66 8.12 15.79 -9.41
CA LEU A 66 7.77 17.14 -8.97
C LEU A 66 7.78 17.28 -7.43
N TYR A 67 7.45 16.22 -6.70
CA TYR A 67 7.43 16.24 -5.23
C TYR A 67 8.85 16.33 -4.62
N PRO A 68 9.83 15.50 -4.99
CA PRO A 68 11.23 15.72 -4.61
C PRO A 68 11.80 17.04 -5.11
N MET A 69 11.38 17.56 -6.27
CA MET A 69 11.78 18.90 -6.72
C MET A 69 11.22 19.98 -5.79
N LEU A 70 9.94 19.89 -5.39
CA LEU A 70 9.34 20.79 -4.39
C LEU A 70 10.12 20.74 -3.07
N PHE A 71 10.44 19.54 -2.60
CA PHE A 71 11.30 19.35 -1.43
C PHE A 71 12.62 20.11 -1.59
N THR A 72 13.34 19.91 -2.68
CA THR A 72 14.62 20.58 -2.95
C THR A 72 14.47 22.11 -3.00
N TYR A 73 13.42 22.60 -3.65
CA TYR A 73 13.10 24.04 -3.68
C TYR A 73 12.88 24.60 -2.25
N LEU A 74 12.09 23.93 -1.42
CA LEU A 74 11.81 24.36 -0.04
C LEU A 74 13.08 24.32 0.84
N VAL A 75 13.91 23.27 0.72
CA VAL A 75 15.18 23.17 1.41
C VAL A 75 16.09 24.35 1.08
N GLN A 76 16.20 24.73 -0.19
CA GLN A 76 16.97 25.88 -0.64
C GLN A 76 16.36 27.20 -0.18
N ARG A 77 15.04 27.36 -0.34
CA ARG A 77 14.28 28.57 -0.02
C ARG A 77 14.38 28.93 1.46
N PHE A 78 14.36 27.93 2.35
CA PHE A 78 14.49 28.08 3.79
C PHE A 78 15.91 27.91 4.30
N GLN A 79 16.90 27.69 3.42
CA GLN A 79 18.31 27.49 3.78
C GLN A 79 18.46 26.43 4.90
N VAL A 80 17.83 25.27 4.71
CA VAL A 80 17.76 24.20 5.72
C VAL A 80 19.14 23.58 5.93
N GLN A 81 19.56 23.49 7.21
CA GLN A 81 20.79 22.82 7.63
C GLN A 81 20.53 21.72 8.67
N SER A 82 19.35 21.70 9.26
CA SER A 82 18.93 20.71 10.25
C SER A 82 18.40 19.45 9.57
N ALA A 83 18.90 18.28 9.98
CA ALA A 83 18.42 16.99 9.51
C ALA A 83 16.95 16.76 9.83
N VAL A 84 16.46 17.25 10.98
CA VAL A 84 15.05 17.15 11.40
C VAL A 84 14.15 17.95 10.45
N ILE A 85 14.51 19.20 10.14
CA ILE A 85 13.72 20.05 9.24
C ILE A 85 13.76 19.50 7.81
N PHE A 86 14.88 18.92 7.41
CA PHE A 86 15.05 18.25 6.13
C PHE A 86 14.08 17.06 6.01
N ALA A 87 14.03 16.20 7.01
CA ALA A 87 13.08 15.09 7.06
C ALA A 87 11.61 15.57 7.11
N ALA A 88 11.33 16.65 7.87
CA ALA A 88 9.98 17.21 7.97
C ALA A 88 9.46 17.71 6.60
N ILE A 89 10.30 18.44 5.83
CA ILE A 89 9.91 18.90 4.49
C ILE A 89 9.67 17.70 3.56
N TRP A 90 10.52 16.67 3.61
CA TRP A 90 10.31 15.45 2.82
C TRP A 90 8.97 14.79 3.15
N THR A 91 8.68 14.61 4.43
CA THR A 91 7.43 13.99 4.90
C THR A 91 6.19 14.74 4.41
N LEU A 92 6.22 16.08 4.41
CA LEU A 92 5.12 16.88 3.90
C LEU A 92 4.99 16.81 2.37
N THR A 93 6.09 16.70 1.62
CA THR A 93 6.01 16.48 0.18
C THR A 93 5.54 15.08 -0.19
N GLU A 94 5.88 14.07 0.61
CA GLU A 94 5.32 12.71 0.50
C GLU A 94 3.81 12.68 0.80
N PHE A 95 3.35 13.45 1.81
CA PHE A 95 1.91 13.61 2.08
C PHE A 95 1.18 14.12 0.83
N LEU A 96 1.71 15.18 0.18
CA LEU A 96 1.10 15.70 -1.05
C LEU A 96 1.07 14.65 -2.16
N ARG A 97 2.13 13.87 -2.33
CA ARG A 97 2.20 12.78 -3.31
C ARG A 97 1.18 11.66 -3.02
N GLY A 98 0.90 11.41 -1.76
CA GLY A 98 -0.10 10.42 -1.32
C GLY A 98 -1.54 10.91 -1.39
N TRP A 99 -1.79 12.20 -1.72
CA TRP A 99 -3.12 12.80 -1.69
C TRP A 99 -3.55 13.45 -3.03
N VAL A 100 -2.66 14.19 -3.70
CA VAL A 100 -2.97 14.92 -4.94
C VAL A 100 -3.31 13.93 -6.07
N PHE A 101 -4.40 14.21 -6.81
CA PHE A 101 -4.95 13.34 -7.87
C PHE A 101 -5.23 11.91 -7.39
N THR A 102 -5.91 11.78 -6.24
CA THR A 102 -6.21 10.51 -5.53
C THR A 102 -5.01 9.84 -4.84
N GLY A 103 -3.81 10.36 -5.07
CA GLY A 103 -2.59 9.92 -4.42
C GLY A 103 -1.92 8.69 -5.06
N PHE A 104 -0.58 8.68 -4.99
CA PHE A 104 0.23 7.52 -5.34
C PHE A 104 1.35 7.34 -4.31
N PRO A 105 1.06 6.77 -3.12
CA PRO A 105 2.02 6.61 -2.03
C PRO A 105 2.98 5.43 -2.24
N TRP A 106 3.11 4.91 -3.44
CA TRP A 106 4.07 3.87 -3.80
C TRP A 106 5.51 4.35 -3.58
N LEU A 107 6.43 3.47 -3.21
CA LEU A 107 7.85 3.77 -2.98
C LEU A 107 8.15 4.79 -1.85
N GLN A 108 7.32 4.90 -0.82
CA GLN A 108 7.74 5.61 0.40
C GLN A 108 8.94 4.91 1.03
N PHE A 109 9.96 5.67 1.45
CA PHE A 109 11.18 5.09 2.01
C PHE A 109 10.96 4.25 3.27
N GLY A 110 9.92 4.54 4.03
CA GLY A 110 9.57 3.75 5.21
C GLY A 110 9.32 2.27 4.94
N TYR A 111 8.82 1.92 3.75
CA TYR A 111 8.62 0.51 3.39
C TYR A 111 9.92 -0.30 3.35
N THR A 112 11.06 0.32 3.04
CA THR A 112 12.37 -0.35 3.02
C THR A 112 12.86 -0.72 4.41
N GLN A 113 12.20 -0.24 5.48
CA GLN A 113 12.67 -0.34 6.86
C GLN A 113 12.00 -1.46 7.65
N ILE A 114 11.09 -2.23 7.06
CA ILE A 114 10.34 -3.26 7.78
C ILE A 114 11.24 -4.35 8.40
N ASP A 115 12.35 -4.66 7.74
CA ASP A 115 13.34 -5.65 8.22
C ASP A 115 14.63 -4.98 8.76
N SER A 116 14.61 -3.66 9.02
CA SER A 116 15.74 -2.88 9.56
C SER A 116 15.60 -2.65 11.06
N PRO A 117 16.65 -2.18 11.77
CA PRO A 117 16.53 -1.77 13.17
C PRO A 117 15.51 -0.65 13.43
N PHE A 118 15.01 0.04 12.39
CA PHE A 118 14.02 1.09 12.52
C PHE A 118 12.56 0.59 12.53
N PHE A 119 12.31 -0.71 12.29
CA PHE A 119 10.95 -1.27 12.18
C PHE A 119 10.04 -0.94 13.37
N GLY A 120 10.60 -0.82 14.59
CA GLY A 120 9.85 -0.50 15.81
C GLY A 120 9.19 0.89 15.82
N ILE A 121 9.53 1.77 14.87
CA ILE A 121 8.87 3.06 14.66
C ILE A 121 7.49 2.88 14.04
N ALA A 122 7.27 1.84 13.23
CA ALA A 122 6.02 1.64 12.50
C ALA A 122 4.78 1.51 13.39
N PRO A 123 4.74 0.73 14.48
CA PRO A 123 3.59 0.67 15.36
C PRO A 123 3.26 2.01 16.06
N ILE A 124 4.21 2.96 16.10
CA ILE A 124 4.05 4.27 16.77
C ILE A 124 3.64 5.35 15.77
N PHE A 125 4.32 5.44 14.63
CA PHE A 125 4.19 6.55 13.67
C PHE A 125 3.88 6.10 12.24
N GLY A 126 3.64 4.81 12.01
CA GLY A 126 3.36 4.24 10.69
C GLY A 126 4.54 4.31 9.72
N VAL A 127 4.29 3.94 8.47
CA VAL A 127 5.27 4.02 7.38
C VAL A 127 5.75 5.47 7.12
N THR A 128 4.89 6.45 7.39
CA THR A 128 5.23 7.87 7.25
C THR A 128 6.28 8.29 8.28
N GLY A 129 6.15 7.82 9.54
CA GLY A 129 7.18 8.01 10.55
C GLY A 129 8.48 7.33 10.19
N LEU A 130 8.43 6.09 9.70
CA LEU A 130 9.61 5.40 9.17
C LEU A 130 10.27 6.19 8.03
N THR A 131 9.49 6.78 7.12
CA THR A 131 10.00 7.65 6.06
C THR A 131 10.72 8.86 6.64
N PHE A 132 10.12 9.54 7.62
CA PHE A 132 10.74 10.66 8.33
C PHE A 132 12.10 10.27 8.92
N PHE A 133 12.15 9.20 9.70
CA PHE A 133 13.38 8.74 10.35
C PHE A 133 14.43 8.21 9.36
N THR A 134 14.02 7.60 8.25
CA THR A 134 14.94 7.17 7.18
C THR A 134 15.62 8.36 6.52
N VAL A 135 14.85 9.40 6.19
CA VAL A 135 15.38 10.64 5.59
C VAL A 135 16.25 11.40 6.59
N TRP A 136 15.81 11.46 7.87
CA TRP A 136 16.60 12.03 8.94
C TRP A 136 17.95 11.31 9.11
N ALA A 137 17.92 9.97 9.19
CA ALA A 137 19.14 9.16 9.32
C ALA A 137 20.09 9.36 8.13
N SER A 138 19.55 9.42 6.91
CA SER A 138 20.32 9.70 5.71
C SER A 138 21.03 11.06 5.78
N ALA A 139 20.35 12.10 6.29
CA ALA A 139 20.95 13.42 6.48
C ALA A 139 22.02 13.41 7.59
N VAL A 140 21.81 12.66 8.68
CA VAL A 140 22.78 12.51 9.77
C VAL A 140 24.00 11.71 9.31
N ILE A 141 23.82 10.63 8.57
CA ILE A 141 24.92 9.84 7.96
C ILE A 141 25.74 10.74 7.03
N PHE A 142 25.08 11.56 6.23
CA PHE A 142 25.75 12.53 5.39
C PHE A 142 26.62 13.49 6.23
N ASN A 143 26.04 14.08 7.29
CA ASN A 143 26.78 14.97 8.19
C ASN A 143 27.96 14.25 8.86
N LEU A 144 27.80 12.98 9.24
CA LEU A 144 28.85 12.13 9.81
C LEU A 144 30.02 11.98 8.82
N VAL A 145 29.74 11.56 7.58
CA VAL A 145 30.77 11.38 6.54
C VAL A 145 31.47 12.70 6.23
N PHE A 146 30.73 13.81 6.12
CA PHE A 146 31.29 15.13 5.92
C PHE A 146 32.16 15.57 7.06
N SER A 147 31.75 15.36 8.32
CA SER A 147 32.53 15.71 9.51
C SER A 147 33.81 14.87 9.61
N LEU A 148 33.78 13.58 9.24
CA LEU A 148 34.93 12.71 9.11
C LEU A 148 35.94 13.26 8.09
N SER A 149 35.49 13.68 6.91
CA SER A 149 36.35 14.24 5.85
C SER A 149 37.01 15.56 6.27
N LYS A 150 36.41 16.29 7.22
CA LYS A 150 36.92 17.55 7.77
C LYS A 150 37.63 17.35 9.12
N LYS A 151 37.78 16.11 9.61
CA LYS A 151 38.42 15.79 10.90
C LYS A 151 37.76 16.50 12.10
N GLN A 152 36.43 16.73 12.03
CA GLN A 152 35.63 17.38 13.08
C GLN A 152 35.14 16.36 14.08
N TRP A 153 36.03 15.79 14.90
CA TRP A 153 35.76 14.61 15.73
C TRP A 153 34.59 14.78 16.69
N ASN A 154 34.35 15.98 17.24
CA ASN A 154 33.21 16.27 18.10
C ASN A 154 31.85 16.05 17.36
N LEU A 155 31.78 16.55 16.10
CA LEU A 155 30.59 16.38 15.27
C LEU A 155 30.43 14.93 14.80
N VAL A 156 31.54 14.23 14.57
CA VAL A 156 31.51 12.77 14.30
C VAL A 156 30.87 12.04 15.47
N GLY A 157 31.33 12.29 16.70
CA GLY A 157 30.77 11.67 17.90
C GLY A 157 29.30 11.96 18.10
N VAL A 158 28.87 13.23 17.92
CA VAL A 158 27.46 13.62 18.05
C VAL A 158 26.58 12.91 17.01
N ASN A 159 26.97 12.92 15.72
CA ASN A 159 26.16 12.28 14.68
C ASN A 159 26.11 10.75 14.85
N ALA A 160 27.20 10.12 15.23
CA ALA A 160 27.23 8.68 15.54
C ALA A 160 26.32 8.35 16.73
N LEU A 161 26.39 9.13 17.81
CA LEU A 161 25.54 8.94 18.99
C LEU A 161 24.04 9.08 18.64
N LEU A 162 23.68 10.09 17.84
CA LEU A 162 22.28 10.28 17.39
C LEU A 162 21.76 9.05 16.65
N LEU A 163 22.53 8.46 15.72
CA LEU A 163 22.13 7.26 15.00
C LEU A 163 22.00 6.05 15.93
N LEU A 164 22.94 5.87 16.86
CA LEU A 164 22.91 4.77 17.83
C LEU A 164 21.71 4.90 18.78
N VAL A 165 21.43 6.08 19.30
CA VAL A 165 20.32 6.33 20.22
C VAL A 165 18.99 6.09 19.51
N VAL A 166 18.76 6.69 18.34
CA VAL A 166 17.49 6.53 17.63
C VAL A 166 17.30 5.10 17.13
N GLY A 167 18.37 4.48 16.57
CA GLY A 167 18.31 3.06 16.16
C GLY A 167 18.07 2.13 17.35
N GLY A 168 18.74 2.38 18.48
CA GLY A 168 18.54 1.60 19.72
C GLY A 168 17.14 1.75 20.31
N LEU A 169 16.61 2.98 20.36
CA LEU A 169 15.23 3.25 20.80
C LEU A 169 14.20 2.58 19.90
N SER A 170 14.42 2.61 18.58
CA SER A 170 13.55 1.93 17.63
C SER A 170 13.58 0.41 17.80
N ALA A 171 14.78 -0.16 17.90
CA ALA A 171 14.94 -1.61 18.16
C ALA A 171 14.31 -2.03 19.49
N TYR A 172 14.39 -1.18 20.52
CA TYR A 172 13.69 -1.39 21.79
C TYR A 172 12.17 -1.31 21.63
N ALA A 173 11.66 -0.29 20.93
CA ALA A 173 10.23 -0.13 20.64
C ALA A 173 9.65 -1.33 19.89
N GLY A 174 10.43 -1.97 19.00
CA GLY A 174 10.05 -3.20 18.31
C GLY A 174 9.85 -4.42 19.23
N LYS A 175 10.38 -4.36 20.47
CA LYS A 175 10.14 -5.38 21.51
C LYS A 175 8.91 -5.10 22.36
N VAL A 176 8.34 -3.88 22.25
CA VAL A 176 7.13 -3.52 23.00
C VAL A 176 5.93 -4.18 22.34
N ASN A 177 5.20 -4.97 23.10
CA ASN A 177 3.98 -5.61 22.64
C ASN A 177 2.78 -4.67 22.88
N PHE A 178 2.39 -3.91 21.86
CA PHE A 178 1.18 -3.08 21.90
C PHE A 178 -0.09 -3.90 21.79
N VAL A 179 0.02 -5.11 21.27
CA VAL A 179 -1.08 -6.05 21.06
C VAL A 179 -0.71 -7.42 21.61
N GLN A 180 -1.72 -8.21 21.98
CA GLN A 180 -1.56 -9.55 22.55
C GLN A 180 -2.30 -10.56 21.67
N PRO A 181 -1.75 -11.75 21.39
CA PRO A 181 -2.46 -12.79 20.67
C PRO A 181 -3.63 -13.36 21.50
N LYS A 182 -4.73 -13.71 20.86
CA LYS A 182 -5.88 -14.42 21.43
C LYS A 182 -5.78 -15.90 21.01
N GLU A 183 -4.96 -16.67 21.67
CA GLU A 183 -4.59 -18.05 21.28
C GLU A 183 -5.80 -18.99 21.19
N ASP A 184 -6.85 -18.76 21.97
CA ASP A 184 -8.10 -19.54 22.01
C ASP A 184 -9.03 -19.24 20.83
N LYS A 185 -8.76 -18.19 20.03
CA LYS A 185 -9.59 -17.72 18.93
C LYS A 185 -8.96 -17.87 17.56
N GLY A 186 -8.01 -18.76 17.41
CA GLY A 186 -7.35 -18.98 16.13
C GLY A 186 -8.27 -19.64 15.10
N LEU A 187 -8.17 -19.21 13.83
CA LEU A 187 -8.88 -19.77 12.68
C LEU A 187 -7.94 -20.58 11.79
N THR A 188 -8.38 -21.75 11.34
CA THR A 188 -7.74 -22.48 10.25
C THR A 188 -8.24 -21.92 8.93
N VAL A 189 -7.37 -21.23 8.21
CA VAL A 189 -7.71 -20.52 6.97
C VAL A 189 -6.99 -21.17 5.78
N THR A 190 -7.73 -21.38 4.69
CA THR A 190 -7.15 -21.81 3.41
C THR A 190 -7.27 -20.68 2.38
N LEU A 191 -6.17 -20.33 1.75
CA LEU A 191 -6.13 -19.43 0.59
C LEU A 191 -6.18 -20.27 -0.68
N ALA A 192 -7.08 -19.90 -1.59
CA ALA A 192 -7.22 -20.52 -2.89
C ALA A 192 -6.49 -19.65 -3.93
N GLN A 193 -5.47 -20.20 -4.60
CA GLN A 193 -4.71 -19.54 -5.66
C GLN A 193 -4.97 -20.26 -6.97
N GLY A 194 -5.77 -19.64 -7.85
CA GLY A 194 -6.20 -20.28 -9.10
C GLY A 194 -5.18 -20.21 -10.22
N ASN A 195 -4.21 -19.31 -10.13
CA ASN A 195 -3.20 -19.04 -11.18
C ASN A 195 -3.81 -18.81 -12.56
N ILE A 196 -4.94 -18.11 -12.61
CA ILE A 196 -5.62 -17.79 -13.88
C ILE A 196 -4.87 -16.67 -14.60
N GLU A 197 -4.45 -16.92 -15.83
CA GLU A 197 -3.79 -15.92 -16.67
C GLU A 197 -4.70 -14.72 -16.94
N GLN A 198 -4.13 -13.50 -16.89
CA GLN A 198 -4.91 -12.27 -17.00
C GLN A 198 -5.63 -12.11 -18.33
N ASN A 199 -5.04 -12.57 -19.43
CA ASN A 199 -5.62 -12.53 -20.78
C ASN A 199 -6.81 -13.49 -20.95
N LEU A 200 -6.84 -14.59 -20.18
CA LEU A 200 -7.91 -15.59 -20.22
C LEU A 200 -9.02 -15.31 -19.22
N LYS A 201 -8.70 -14.53 -18.17
CA LYS A 201 -9.58 -14.35 -17.01
C LYS A 201 -10.98 -13.86 -17.38
N TRP A 202 -11.12 -12.96 -18.32
CA TRP A 202 -12.39 -12.38 -18.72
C TRP A 202 -12.94 -12.95 -20.03
N ASP A 203 -12.31 -13.98 -20.58
CA ASP A 203 -12.82 -14.68 -21.75
C ASP A 203 -13.98 -15.62 -21.34
N PRO A 204 -15.19 -15.47 -21.91
CA PRO A 204 -16.32 -16.32 -21.59
C PRO A 204 -16.07 -17.81 -21.81
N GLU A 205 -15.19 -18.17 -22.74
CA GLU A 205 -14.85 -19.57 -23.02
C GLU A 205 -14.08 -20.22 -21.88
N TYR A 206 -13.32 -19.43 -21.09
CA TYR A 206 -12.56 -19.91 -19.94
C TYR A 206 -13.31 -19.84 -18.61
N LEU A 207 -14.51 -19.25 -18.57
CA LEU A 207 -15.29 -19.11 -17.34
C LEU A 207 -15.49 -20.45 -16.63
N TYR A 208 -15.93 -21.47 -17.36
CA TYR A 208 -16.17 -22.79 -16.78
C TYR A 208 -14.90 -23.44 -16.23
N ALA A 209 -13.77 -23.31 -16.92
CA ALA A 209 -12.49 -23.81 -16.43
C ALA A 209 -12.05 -23.11 -15.15
N THR A 210 -12.22 -21.79 -15.07
CA THR A 210 -11.94 -20.98 -13.88
C THR A 210 -12.82 -21.38 -12.70
N VAL A 211 -14.13 -21.53 -12.94
CA VAL A 211 -15.07 -21.99 -11.91
C VAL A 211 -14.71 -23.39 -11.41
N ASP A 212 -14.36 -24.32 -12.29
CA ASP A 212 -13.97 -25.69 -11.94
C ASP A 212 -12.73 -25.72 -11.05
N ILE A 213 -11.69 -24.91 -11.34
CA ILE A 213 -10.49 -24.78 -10.51
C ILE A 213 -10.87 -24.37 -9.09
N TYR A 214 -11.58 -23.26 -8.92
CA TYR A 214 -11.95 -22.79 -7.59
C TYR A 214 -12.93 -23.72 -6.89
N GLN A 215 -13.87 -24.33 -7.61
CA GLN A 215 -14.78 -25.31 -7.05
C GLN A 215 -14.03 -26.53 -6.50
N LYS A 216 -13.04 -27.06 -7.23
CA LYS A 216 -12.19 -28.17 -6.75
C LYS A 216 -11.42 -27.77 -5.49
N GLN A 217 -10.81 -26.58 -5.49
CA GLN A 217 -10.07 -26.07 -4.33
C GLN A 217 -10.99 -25.90 -3.12
N ILE A 218 -12.19 -25.35 -3.28
CA ILE A 218 -13.18 -25.22 -2.20
C ILE A 218 -13.57 -26.62 -1.68
N LEU A 219 -13.99 -27.53 -2.55
CA LEU A 219 -14.45 -28.87 -2.15
C LEU A 219 -13.38 -29.66 -1.42
N ALA A 220 -12.11 -29.50 -1.80
CA ALA A 220 -10.98 -30.16 -1.14
C ALA A 220 -10.79 -29.74 0.32
N HIS A 221 -11.24 -28.53 0.71
CA HIS A 221 -11.03 -27.94 2.03
C HIS A 221 -12.31 -27.74 2.86
N LEU A 222 -13.50 -27.96 2.29
CA LEU A 222 -14.77 -27.93 3.03
C LEU A 222 -14.75 -28.95 4.19
N GLY A 223 -15.12 -28.50 5.38
CA GLY A 223 -15.09 -29.27 6.62
C GLY A 223 -13.71 -29.55 7.20
N LYS A 224 -12.63 -29.03 6.56
CA LYS A 224 -11.24 -29.13 7.03
C LYS A 224 -10.68 -27.78 7.46
N SER A 225 -11.18 -26.71 6.90
CA SER A 225 -10.83 -25.33 7.22
C SER A 225 -12.05 -24.59 7.76
N ASP A 226 -11.82 -23.67 8.71
CA ASP A 226 -12.87 -22.79 9.20
C ASP A 226 -13.28 -21.79 8.10
N LEU A 227 -12.29 -21.29 7.37
CA LEU A 227 -12.47 -20.25 6.35
C LEU A 227 -11.65 -20.58 5.10
N ILE A 228 -12.27 -20.44 3.93
CA ILE A 228 -11.60 -20.52 2.63
C ILE A 228 -11.70 -19.13 1.99
N ILE A 229 -10.61 -18.60 1.44
CA ILE A 229 -10.57 -17.26 0.85
C ILE A 229 -10.10 -17.34 -0.60
N LEU A 230 -10.96 -16.86 -1.50
CA LEU A 230 -10.67 -16.71 -2.91
C LEU A 230 -10.12 -15.30 -3.22
N PRO A 231 -9.33 -15.14 -4.28
CA PRO A 231 -8.77 -13.83 -4.65
C PRO A 231 -9.80 -12.86 -5.24
N GLU A 232 -9.34 -11.66 -5.58
CA GLU A 232 -10.11 -10.60 -6.24
C GLU A 232 -10.70 -11.08 -7.56
N SER A 233 -12.02 -10.84 -7.74
CA SER A 233 -12.76 -11.25 -8.94
C SER A 233 -12.46 -12.71 -9.33
N ALA A 234 -12.49 -13.61 -8.35
CA ALA A 234 -12.14 -15.02 -8.55
C ALA A 234 -13.01 -15.69 -9.63
N LEU A 235 -14.29 -15.35 -9.64
CA LEU A 235 -15.22 -15.76 -10.68
C LEU A 235 -15.42 -14.58 -11.66
N PRO A 236 -14.89 -14.66 -12.89
CA PRO A 236 -14.83 -13.52 -13.82
C PRO A 236 -16.17 -13.31 -14.55
N THR A 237 -17.22 -13.10 -13.79
CA THR A 237 -18.57 -12.79 -14.25
C THR A 237 -19.31 -11.95 -13.19
N LEU A 238 -20.46 -11.41 -13.56
CA LEU A 238 -21.31 -10.71 -12.60
C LEU A 238 -21.90 -11.68 -11.58
N GLU A 239 -21.77 -11.38 -10.30
CA GLU A 239 -22.39 -12.13 -9.21
C GLU A 239 -23.90 -12.33 -9.45
N ASN A 240 -24.58 -11.27 -9.94
CA ASN A 240 -25.99 -11.29 -10.31
C ASN A 240 -26.35 -12.39 -11.31
N SER A 241 -25.41 -12.75 -12.21
CA SER A 241 -25.66 -13.77 -13.24
C SER A 241 -25.47 -15.20 -12.76
N ILE A 242 -24.78 -15.38 -11.62
CA ILE A 242 -24.46 -16.68 -11.03
C ILE A 242 -24.94 -16.82 -9.58
N THR A 243 -25.96 -16.06 -9.19
CA THR A 243 -26.58 -16.13 -7.86
C THR A 243 -26.92 -17.57 -7.42
N PRO A 244 -27.46 -18.46 -8.29
CA PRO A 244 -27.71 -19.86 -7.90
C PRO A 244 -26.46 -20.64 -7.48
N PHE A 245 -25.29 -20.32 -8.04
CA PHE A 245 -24.02 -20.90 -7.61
C PHE A 245 -23.66 -20.48 -6.18
N PHE A 246 -23.78 -19.19 -5.85
CA PHE A 246 -23.52 -18.68 -4.50
C PHE A 246 -24.49 -19.25 -3.47
N GLU A 247 -25.79 -19.38 -3.80
CA GLU A 247 -26.81 -19.98 -2.93
C GLU A 247 -26.53 -21.47 -2.67
N ALA A 248 -26.11 -22.20 -3.70
CA ALA A 248 -25.73 -23.61 -3.56
C ALA A 248 -24.46 -23.75 -2.69
N LEU A 249 -23.47 -22.90 -2.91
CA LEU A 249 -22.24 -22.86 -2.12
C LEU A 249 -22.54 -22.52 -0.65
N ASP A 250 -23.42 -21.53 -0.39
CA ASP A 250 -23.83 -21.13 0.97
C ASP A 250 -24.40 -22.31 1.75
N ARG A 251 -25.31 -23.09 1.12
CA ARG A 251 -25.89 -24.29 1.75
C ARG A 251 -24.85 -25.35 2.08
N VAL A 252 -23.99 -25.69 1.09
CA VAL A 252 -23.01 -26.77 1.28
C VAL A 252 -21.92 -26.32 2.29
N ALA A 253 -21.51 -25.08 2.26
CA ALA A 253 -20.53 -24.53 3.19
C ALA A 253 -21.06 -24.52 4.63
N LYS A 254 -22.33 -24.14 4.85
CA LYS A 254 -23.02 -24.25 6.15
C LYS A 254 -23.08 -25.69 6.67
N GLU A 255 -23.46 -26.63 5.84
CA GLU A 255 -23.53 -28.05 6.22
C GLU A 255 -22.16 -28.58 6.66
N LYS A 256 -21.08 -28.06 6.09
CA LYS A 256 -19.70 -28.45 6.41
C LYS A 256 -19.05 -27.58 7.49
N ASN A 257 -19.79 -26.64 8.07
CA ASN A 257 -19.25 -25.68 9.04
C ASN A 257 -17.99 -24.96 8.56
N THR A 258 -17.93 -24.58 7.28
CA THR A 258 -16.86 -23.81 6.66
C THR A 258 -17.49 -22.55 6.06
N GLU A 259 -16.83 -21.41 6.15
CA GLU A 259 -17.22 -20.19 5.43
C GLU A 259 -16.28 -19.95 4.26
N VAL A 260 -16.82 -19.35 3.18
CA VAL A 260 -16.04 -19.06 1.97
C VAL A 260 -16.16 -17.58 1.66
N MET A 261 -15.04 -16.85 1.69
CA MET A 261 -14.94 -15.46 1.22
C MET A 261 -14.58 -15.44 -0.26
N ILE A 262 -15.29 -14.64 -1.05
CA ILE A 262 -15.15 -14.64 -2.50
C ILE A 262 -15.06 -13.21 -2.99
N GLY A 263 -13.97 -12.88 -3.71
CA GLY A 263 -13.88 -11.65 -4.49
C GLY A 263 -14.75 -11.75 -5.74
N THR A 264 -15.66 -10.79 -5.93
CA THR A 264 -16.71 -10.82 -6.96
C THR A 264 -16.94 -9.45 -7.58
N VAL A 265 -17.57 -9.43 -8.75
CA VAL A 265 -18.07 -8.21 -9.41
C VAL A 265 -19.57 -8.17 -9.25
N TYR A 266 -20.05 -7.19 -8.53
CA TYR A 266 -21.46 -7.04 -8.16
C TYR A 266 -22.07 -5.81 -8.84
N ARG A 267 -23.28 -5.97 -9.39
CA ARG A 267 -24.10 -4.84 -9.86
C ARG A 267 -25.19 -4.57 -8.84
N ASP A 268 -25.10 -3.41 -8.19
CA ASP A 268 -26.16 -2.94 -7.28
C ASP A 268 -27.42 -2.61 -8.07
N GLU A 269 -28.50 -3.33 -7.78
CA GLU A 269 -29.76 -3.22 -8.54
C GLU A 269 -30.49 -1.89 -8.31
N GLN A 270 -30.25 -1.24 -7.15
CA GLN A 270 -30.91 0.01 -6.80
C GLN A 270 -30.20 1.22 -7.47
N SER A 271 -28.88 1.27 -7.38
CA SER A 271 -28.09 2.37 -7.93
C SER A 271 -27.55 2.11 -9.33
N GLY A 272 -27.59 0.86 -9.82
CA GLY A 272 -26.99 0.42 -11.07
C GLY A 272 -25.45 0.37 -11.04
N LYS A 273 -24.83 0.66 -9.89
CA LYS A 273 -23.37 0.70 -9.72
C LYS A 273 -22.75 -0.67 -9.93
N LEU A 274 -21.62 -0.69 -10.65
CA LEU A 274 -20.76 -1.86 -10.76
C LEU A 274 -19.66 -1.75 -9.69
N LEU A 275 -19.61 -2.73 -8.79
CA LEU A 275 -18.74 -2.72 -7.61
C LEU A 275 -17.82 -3.95 -7.62
N ASN A 276 -16.54 -3.71 -7.32
CA ASN A 276 -15.59 -4.77 -6.99
C ASN A 276 -15.75 -5.09 -5.49
N SER A 277 -16.16 -6.30 -5.14
CA SER A 277 -16.66 -6.59 -3.80
C SER A 277 -16.11 -7.91 -3.25
N ILE A 278 -16.30 -8.09 -1.93
CA ILE A 278 -16.09 -9.36 -1.22
C ILE A 278 -17.42 -9.73 -0.57
N VAL A 279 -17.80 -11.00 -0.69
CA VAL A 279 -18.96 -11.60 0.01
C VAL A 279 -18.55 -12.87 0.73
N THR A 280 -19.39 -13.32 1.67
CA THR A 280 -19.25 -14.62 2.34
C THR A 280 -20.39 -15.55 1.95
N ALA A 281 -20.08 -16.84 1.77
CA ALA A 281 -21.02 -17.93 1.70
C ALA A 281 -20.80 -18.88 2.89
N GLY A 282 -21.84 -19.48 3.43
CA GLY A 282 -21.75 -20.41 4.56
C GLY A 282 -21.84 -19.74 5.94
N ASN A 283 -22.00 -18.42 6.01
CA ASN A 283 -22.09 -17.70 7.28
C ASN A 283 -23.49 -17.89 7.88
N PRO A 284 -23.64 -18.42 9.11
CA PRO A 284 -24.95 -18.64 9.72
C PRO A 284 -25.65 -17.33 10.13
N ASP A 285 -24.88 -16.31 10.55
CA ASP A 285 -25.43 -15.03 11.01
C ASP A 285 -25.76 -14.08 9.85
N PHE A 286 -25.06 -14.24 8.72
CA PHE A 286 -25.24 -13.48 7.48
C PHE A 286 -25.36 -14.45 6.28
N PRO A 287 -26.49 -15.14 6.12
CA PRO A 287 -26.72 -16.01 4.97
C PRO A 287 -26.49 -15.27 3.65
N TYR A 288 -25.95 -15.96 2.66
CA TYR A 288 -25.77 -15.33 1.38
C TYR A 288 -27.10 -14.96 0.75
N GLU A 289 -27.21 -13.69 0.42
CA GLU A 289 -28.25 -13.10 -0.42
C GLU A 289 -27.55 -12.08 -1.34
N LEU A 290 -28.08 -11.87 -2.55
CA LEU A 290 -27.49 -10.92 -3.48
C LEU A 290 -27.39 -9.50 -2.89
N THR A 291 -28.32 -9.13 -2.02
CA THR A 291 -28.37 -7.85 -1.30
C THR A 291 -27.79 -7.91 0.11
N THR A 292 -26.99 -8.92 0.42
CA THR A 292 -26.40 -9.10 1.76
C THR A 292 -25.69 -7.84 2.25
N LYS A 293 -25.88 -7.49 3.51
CA LYS A 293 -25.21 -6.38 4.18
C LYS A 293 -23.77 -6.74 4.59
N ASN A 294 -23.46 -8.05 4.67
CA ASN A 294 -22.09 -8.52 4.91
C ASN A 294 -21.31 -8.56 3.61
N ARG A 295 -21.12 -7.39 3.03
CA ARG A 295 -20.39 -7.12 1.79
C ARG A 295 -19.42 -5.98 2.02
N TYR A 296 -18.20 -6.13 1.53
CA TYR A 296 -17.24 -5.04 1.39
C TYR A 296 -17.11 -4.69 -0.09
N SER A 297 -17.18 -3.42 -0.43
CA SER A 297 -17.01 -2.91 -1.79
C SER A 297 -15.83 -1.96 -1.87
N LYS A 298 -14.97 -2.20 -2.84
CA LYS A 298 -13.75 -1.42 -3.06
C LYS A 298 -14.06 0.08 -3.16
N HIS A 299 -13.40 0.87 -2.31
CA HIS A 299 -13.55 2.33 -2.29
C HIS A 299 -12.51 3.00 -3.18
N HIS A 300 -11.22 2.66 -3.01
CA HIS A 300 -10.14 3.32 -3.71
C HIS A 300 -9.81 2.56 -5.01
N LEU A 301 -10.34 3.08 -6.09
CA LEU A 301 -10.20 2.47 -7.42
C LEU A 301 -8.85 2.81 -8.05
N VAL A 302 -8.36 1.91 -8.91
CA VAL A 302 -7.12 2.11 -9.67
C VAL A 302 -7.37 3.08 -10.82
N PRO A 303 -6.67 4.23 -10.86
CA PRO A 303 -6.77 5.15 -11.99
C PRO A 303 -6.36 4.47 -13.30
N PHE A 304 -7.12 4.71 -14.37
CA PHE A 304 -6.98 4.12 -15.72
C PHE A 304 -7.17 2.59 -15.80
N GLY A 305 -7.30 1.89 -14.67
CA GLY A 305 -7.61 0.46 -14.64
C GLY A 305 -9.09 0.20 -14.35
N GLU A 306 -9.64 0.86 -13.35
CA GLU A 306 -11.02 0.67 -12.90
C GLU A 306 -11.92 1.89 -13.17
N TYR A 307 -11.33 3.07 -13.32
CA TYR A 307 -12.03 4.29 -13.74
C TYR A 307 -11.09 5.21 -14.55
N VAL A 308 -11.64 6.12 -15.32
CA VAL A 308 -10.88 7.13 -16.07
C VAL A 308 -10.88 8.45 -15.30
N PRO A 309 -9.73 8.90 -14.75
CA PRO A 309 -9.64 10.22 -14.14
C PRO A 309 -9.95 11.31 -15.18
N LEU A 310 -10.70 12.37 -14.79
CA LEU A 310 -11.06 13.47 -15.69
C LEU A 310 -11.68 12.98 -17.00
N GLU A 311 -12.56 11.99 -16.95
CA GLU A 311 -13.16 11.34 -18.12
C GLU A 311 -13.68 12.33 -19.15
N SER A 312 -14.34 13.41 -18.74
CA SER A 312 -14.86 14.44 -19.62
C SER A 312 -13.77 15.13 -20.48
N LEU A 313 -12.54 15.25 -19.94
CA LEU A 313 -11.40 15.85 -20.63
C LEU A 313 -10.66 14.82 -21.50
N LEU A 314 -10.57 13.58 -21.02
CA LEU A 314 -9.80 12.50 -21.66
C LEU A 314 -10.63 11.66 -22.64
N ARG A 315 -11.94 11.85 -22.70
CA ARG A 315 -12.86 11.15 -23.59
C ARG A 315 -12.42 11.07 -25.06
N PRO A 316 -11.83 12.13 -25.67
CA PRO A 316 -11.31 12.05 -27.04
C PRO A 316 -10.15 11.05 -27.21
N LEU A 317 -9.46 10.70 -26.13
CA LEU A 317 -8.34 9.75 -26.13
C LEU A 317 -8.77 8.29 -25.89
N ASN A 318 -10.05 8.03 -25.60
CA ASN A 318 -10.58 6.67 -25.38
C ASN A 318 -10.38 5.74 -26.59
N SER A 319 -10.24 6.30 -27.80
CA SER A 319 -9.92 5.50 -29.00
C SER A 319 -8.48 4.98 -29.02
N VAL A 320 -7.60 5.52 -28.18
CA VAL A 320 -6.18 5.14 -28.07
C VAL A 320 -5.96 4.11 -26.93
N PHE A 321 -6.87 4.08 -25.96
CA PHE A 321 -6.78 3.20 -24.79
C PHE A 321 -8.00 2.29 -24.72
N ASN A 322 -7.81 1.02 -25.01
CA ASN A 322 -8.82 0.01 -24.72
C ASN A 322 -8.76 -0.30 -23.22
N LEU A 323 -9.62 0.36 -22.41
CA LEU A 323 -9.66 0.19 -20.95
C LEU A 323 -10.82 -0.78 -20.59
N PRO A 324 -10.55 -2.10 -20.50
CA PRO A 324 -11.63 -3.11 -20.40
C PRO A 324 -12.41 -3.06 -19.08
N MET A 325 -11.96 -2.33 -18.06
CA MET A 325 -12.54 -2.34 -16.71
C MET A 325 -12.92 -0.94 -16.17
N SER A 326 -13.02 0.07 -17.03
CA SER A 326 -13.17 1.48 -16.63
C SER A 326 -14.58 1.90 -16.16
N ALA A 327 -15.42 0.95 -15.74
CA ALA A 327 -16.82 1.22 -15.37
C ALA A 327 -17.12 1.01 -13.87
N PHE A 328 -16.13 0.70 -13.06
CA PHE A 328 -16.34 0.50 -11.63
C PHE A 328 -16.64 1.82 -10.92
N GLN A 329 -17.48 1.73 -9.88
CA GLN A 329 -17.74 2.82 -8.96
C GLN A 329 -17.23 2.49 -7.56
N SER A 330 -16.90 3.54 -6.81
CA SER A 330 -16.42 3.42 -5.43
C SER A 330 -17.54 2.99 -4.49
N GLY A 331 -17.24 2.04 -3.60
CA GLY A 331 -17.99 1.82 -2.37
C GLY A 331 -17.76 2.95 -1.35
N ASP A 332 -18.36 2.85 -0.19
CA ASP A 332 -18.18 3.82 0.89
C ASP A 332 -16.75 3.79 1.44
N ALA A 333 -16.24 4.95 1.87
CA ALA A 333 -14.88 5.06 2.42
C ALA A 333 -14.72 4.31 3.73
N VAL A 334 -15.73 4.36 4.58
CA VAL A 334 -15.79 3.64 5.85
C VAL A 334 -17.00 2.73 5.81
N GLN A 335 -16.77 1.43 5.94
CA GLN A 335 -17.80 0.40 5.84
C GLN A 335 -17.97 -0.33 7.18
N PRO A 336 -19.10 -1.03 7.39
CA PRO A 336 -19.27 -1.91 8.55
C PRO A 336 -18.19 -2.99 8.61
N SER A 337 -18.01 -3.58 9.80
CA SER A 337 -17.13 -4.76 9.95
C SER A 337 -17.59 -5.87 9.01
N PHE A 338 -16.66 -6.43 8.25
CA PHE A 338 -16.92 -7.61 7.41
C PHE A 338 -16.72 -8.86 8.27
N MET A 339 -17.76 -9.70 8.36
CA MET A 339 -17.82 -10.77 9.35
C MET A 339 -17.66 -12.15 8.71
N ALA A 340 -16.81 -13.00 9.31
CA ALA A 340 -16.76 -14.42 9.01
C ALA A 340 -16.30 -15.20 10.24
N LYS A 341 -16.87 -16.39 10.48
CA LYS A 341 -16.54 -17.26 11.63
C LYS A 341 -16.55 -16.51 12.96
N GLN A 342 -17.51 -15.58 13.14
CA GLN A 342 -17.62 -14.71 14.32
C GLN A 342 -16.42 -13.78 14.55
N HIS A 343 -15.54 -13.63 13.56
CA HIS A 343 -14.44 -12.68 13.56
C HIS A 343 -14.74 -11.49 12.64
N ALA A 344 -14.25 -10.32 13.06
CA ALA A 344 -14.35 -9.09 12.29
C ALA A 344 -13.09 -8.86 11.47
N PHE A 345 -13.25 -8.62 10.19
CA PHE A 345 -12.19 -8.34 9.24
C PHE A 345 -12.24 -6.86 8.81
N ALA A 346 -11.07 -6.28 8.60
CA ALA A 346 -10.91 -5.01 7.88
C ALA A 346 -10.34 -5.33 6.49
N PRO A 347 -11.20 -5.35 5.44
CA PRO A 347 -10.76 -5.69 4.09
C PRO A 347 -10.07 -4.53 3.38
N ALA A 348 -9.23 -4.87 2.41
CA ALA A 348 -8.69 -3.99 1.38
C ALA A 348 -8.56 -4.78 0.08
N ILE A 349 -9.17 -4.33 -1.01
CA ILE A 349 -9.10 -5.02 -2.28
C ILE A 349 -7.94 -4.45 -3.11
N CYS A 350 -6.92 -5.29 -3.36
CA CYS A 350 -5.79 -5.00 -4.26
C CYS A 350 -5.08 -3.68 -3.89
N TYR A 351 -5.16 -2.67 -4.75
CA TYR A 351 -4.53 -1.36 -4.61
C TYR A 351 -4.83 -0.65 -3.28
N GLU A 352 -5.97 -0.92 -2.63
CA GLU A 352 -6.34 -0.28 -1.36
C GLU A 352 -5.34 -0.53 -0.23
N ILE A 353 -4.62 -1.66 -0.24
CA ILE A 353 -3.65 -1.99 0.82
C ILE A 353 -2.51 -0.97 0.94
N ILE A 354 -2.25 -0.18 -0.10
CA ILE A 354 -1.22 0.86 -0.06
C ILE A 354 -1.66 2.09 0.75
N PHE A 355 -2.97 2.29 0.96
CA PHE A 355 -3.53 3.44 1.68
C PHE A 355 -3.75 3.11 3.17
N GLY A 356 -2.69 3.25 3.96
CA GLY A 356 -2.70 2.89 5.38
C GLY A 356 -3.77 3.63 6.20
N GLU A 357 -4.04 4.91 5.93
CA GLU A 357 -5.08 5.67 6.64
C GLU A 357 -6.49 5.15 6.34
N GLN A 358 -6.79 4.82 5.09
CA GLN A 358 -8.08 4.23 4.71
C GLN A 358 -8.32 2.91 5.44
N LEU A 359 -7.32 2.03 5.47
CA LEU A 359 -7.42 0.76 6.17
C LEU A 359 -7.58 0.99 7.69
N ARG A 360 -6.82 1.94 8.27
CA ARG A 360 -6.92 2.33 9.67
C ARG A 360 -8.32 2.85 10.05
N GLU A 361 -8.94 3.65 9.20
CA GLU A 361 -10.30 4.19 9.41
C GLU A 361 -11.37 3.10 9.37
N ASN A 362 -11.10 2.00 8.65
CA ASN A 362 -11.94 0.81 8.62
C ASN A 362 -11.70 -0.16 9.80
N LEU A 363 -10.67 0.06 10.64
CA LEU A 363 -10.52 -0.70 11.87
C LEU A 363 -11.61 -0.32 12.88
N LYS A 364 -12.34 -1.33 13.35
CA LYS A 364 -13.28 -1.21 14.45
C LYS A 364 -12.67 -1.81 15.73
N LYS A 365 -13.33 -1.60 16.86
CA LYS A 365 -12.86 -2.13 18.15
C LYS A 365 -12.76 -3.66 18.15
N GLU A 366 -13.70 -4.29 17.47
CA GLU A 366 -13.82 -5.75 17.32
C GLU A 366 -12.95 -6.34 16.21
N THR A 367 -12.26 -5.55 15.39
CA THR A 367 -11.44 -6.06 14.27
C THR A 367 -10.37 -7.02 14.77
N ASP A 368 -10.41 -8.25 14.28
CA ASP A 368 -9.47 -9.32 14.58
C ASP A 368 -8.36 -9.43 13.53
N TYR A 369 -8.72 -9.33 12.25
CA TYR A 369 -7.82 -9.56 11.12
C TYR A 369 -7.87 -8.43 10.09
N LEU A 370 -6.75 -8.21 9.41
CA LEU A 370 -6.73 -7.53 8.12
C LEU A 370 -6.90 -8.58 7.02
N LEU A 371 -7.60 -8.21 5.97
CA LEU A 371 -7.79 -9.05 4.79
C LEU A 371 -7.38 -8.27 3.54
N THR A 372 -6.58 -8.86 2.67
CA THR A 372 -6.43 -8.34 1.32
C THR A 372 -6.60 -9.43 0.30
N ILE A 373 -7.45 -9.17 -0.68
CA ILE A 373 -7.57 -10.01 -1.87
C ILE A 373 -7.06 -9.22 -3.08
N SER A 374 -6.35 -9.87 -3.98
CA SER A 374 -5.72 -9.17 -5.11
C SER A 374 -5.64 -10.03 -6.36
N ASN A 375 -5.58 -9.36 -7.49
CA ASN A 375 -5.23 -9.97 -8.76
C ASN A 375 -3.90 -9.40 -9.27
N ASP A 376 -2.81 -9.87 -8.70
CA ASP A 376 -1.46 -9.40 -9.04
C ASP A 376 -0.98 -9.85 -10.43
N ALA A 377 -1.81 -10.59 -11.19
CA ALA A 377 -1.52 -10.96 -12.58
C ALA A 377 -1.24 -9.75 -13.49
N TRP A 378 -1.82 -8.57 -13.15
CA TRP A 378 -1.53 -7.30 -13.82
C TRP A 378 -0.06 -6.88 -13.77
N PHE A 379 0.68 -7.32 -12.78
CA PHE A 379 2.10 -6.98 -12.61
C PHE A 379 3.05 -7.95 -13.34
N GLY A 380 2.55 -9.12 -13.76
CA GLY A 380 3.36 -10.19 -14.35
C GLY A 380 4.52 -10.60 -13.44
N ASP A 381 5.55 -11.18 -14.05
CA ASP A 381 6.82 -11.50 -13.38
C ASP A 381 7.69 -10.25 -13.29
N SER A 382 7.46 -9.46 -12.25
CA SER A 382 8.12 -8.18 -12.01
C SER A 382 8.32 -7.91 -10.51
N ILE A 383 8.88 -6.76 -10.18
CA ILE A 383 9.04 -6.30 -8.78
C ILE A 383 7.71 -5.86 -8.15
N GLY A 384 6.65 -5.65 -8.93
CA GLY A 384 5.34 -5.14 -8.46
C GLY A 384 4.73 -5.98 -7.35
N PRO A 385 4.55 -7.30 -7.51
CA PRO A 385 3.96 -8.17 -6.48
C PRO A 385 4.74 -8.14 -5.16
N TRP A 386 6.08 -8.06 -5.22
CA TRP A 386 6.96 -8.00 -4.05
C TRP A 386 6.85 -6.67 -3.30
N GLN A 387 6.77 -5.55 -4.03
CA GLN A 387 6.52 -4.23 -3.45
C GLN A 387 5.14 -4.20 -2.78
N HIS A 388 4.13 -4.77 -3.44
CA HIS A 388 2.76 -4.84 -2.94
C HIS A 388 2.66 -5.71 -1.67
N LEU A 389 3.36 -6.86 -1.64
CA LEU A 389 3.50 -7.68 -0.43
C LEU A 389 4.17 -6.91 0.71
N GLN A 390 5.25 -6.17 0.43
CA GLN A 390 5.95 -5.41 1.47
C GLN A 390 5.07 -4.32 2.08
N MET A 391 4.19 -3.71 1.28
CA MET A 391 3.18 -2.77 1.80
C MET A 391 2.15 -3.47 2.68
N ALA A 392 1.69 -4.67 2.30
CA ALA A 392 0.78 -5.46 3.12
C ALA A 392 1.42 -5.87 4.46
N ARG A 393 2.70 -6.28 4.46
CA ARG A 393 3.47 -6.54 5.69
C ARG A 393 3.51 -5.32 6.61
N MET A 394 3.73 -4.14 6.02
CA MET A 394 3.76 -2.88 6.77
C MET A 394 2.39 -2.58 7.42
N ARG A 395 1.27 -2.87 6.73
CA ARG A 395 -0.08 -2.70 7.31
C ARG A 395 -0.25 -3.57 8.56
N ALA A 396 0.17 -4.83 8.52
CA ALA A 396 0.10 -5.71 9.68
C ALA A 396 0.91 -5.16 10.88
N LEU A 397 2.14 -4.74 10.63
CA LEU A 397 3.04 -4.21 11.65
C LEU A 397 2.52 -2.91 12.28
N GLU A 398 2.13 -1.93 11.47
CA GLU A 398 1.73 -0.61 11.98
C GLU A 398 0.36 -0.64 12.68
N LEU A 399 -0.56 -1.50 12.26
CA LEU A 399 -1.89 -1.63 12.84
C LEU A 399 -1.95 -2.67 13.97
N GLY A 400 -0.93 -3.52 14.10
CA GLY A 400 -0.85 -4.57 15.12
C GLY A 400 -1.90 -5.66 14.91
N LYS A 401 -2.27 -5.95 13.67
CA LYS A 401 -3.25 -6.97 13.30
C LYS A 401 -2.66 -7.96 12.31
N PRO A 402 -2.86 -9.28 12.50
CA PRO A 402 -2.44 -10.27 11.53
C PRO A 402 -3.19 -10.03 10.21
N LEU A 403 -2.51 -10.26 9.08
CA LEU A 403 -3.02 -10.01 7.75
C LEU A 403 -3.04 -11.29 6.92
N ILE A 404 -4.18 -11.53 6.30
CA ILE A 404 -4.44 -12.64 5.40
C ILE A 404 -4.49 -12.09 3.98
N ARG A 405 -3.64 -12.62 3.08
CA ARG A 405 -3.55 -12.15 1.69
C ARG A 405 -3.78 -13.31 0.72
N ALA A 406 -4.90 -13.25 -0.02
CA ALA A 406 -5.21 -14.17 -1.10
C ALA A 406 -5.01 -13.49 -2.46
N THR A 407 -4.24 -14.10 -3.34
CA THR A 407 -3.95 -13.57 -4.68
C THR A 407 -4.16 -14.62 -5.76
N ASN A 408 -4.42 -14.19 -7.00
CA ASN A 408 -4.67 -15.09 -8.12
C ASN A 408 -3.39 -15.82 -8.59
N THR A 409 -2.34 -15.06 -8.95
CA THR A 409 -1.07 -15.62 -9.47
C THR A 409 0.07 -15.59 -8.46
N GLY A 410 -0.22 -15.17 -7.23
CA GLY A 410 0.74 -15.04 -6.14
C GLY A 410 1.05 -13.57 -5.87
N ILE A 411 1.50 -13.18 -4.70
CA ILE A 411 2.01 -13.96 -3.57
C ILE A 411 0.91 -14.07 -2.51
N SER A 412 0.32 -15.26 -2.36
CA SER A 412 -0.63 -15.54 -1.27
C SER A 412 0.16 -15.86 -0.01
N VAL A 413 -0.17 -15.18 1.12
CA VAL A 413 0.59 -15.29 2.36
C VAL A 413 -0.27 -15.10 3.60
N PHE A 414 0.20 -15.61 4.72
CA PHE A 414 -0.21 -15.28 6.07
C PHE A 414 0.87 -14.46 6.76
N ILE A 415 0.50 -13.35 7.39
CA ILE A 415 1.41 -12.38 7.99
C ILE A 415 0.97 -12.15 9.43
N ASP A 416 1.90 -12.26 10.39
CA ASP A 416 1.62 -11.98 11.79
C ASP A 416 1.45 -10.47 12.07
N ALA A 417 1.00 -10.12 13.27
CA ALA A 417 0.80 -8.73 13.68
C ALA A 417 2.10 -7.90 13.79
N LYS A 418 3.26 -8.52 13.60
CA LYS A 418 4.58 -7.86 13.55
C LYS A 418 5.12 -7.72 12.11
N GLY A 419 4.32 -8.11 11.11
CA GLY A 419 4.70 -8.03 9.70
C GLY A 419 5.60 -9.18 9.21
N ASN A 420 5.78 -10.25 10.02
CA ASN A 420 6.52 -11.43 9.59
C ASN A 420 5.63 -12.34 8.76
N ILE A 421 6.20 -12.97 7.74
CA ILE A 421 5.51 -13.98 6.94
C ILE A 421 5.54 -15.30 7.70
N GLU A 422 4.36 -15.86 8.02
CA GLU A 422 4.20 -17.16 8.70
C GLU A 422 4.11 -18.31 7.71
N ALA A 423 3.44 -18.11 6.58
CA ALA A 423 3.35 -19.07 5.47
C ALA A 423 3.14 -18.36 4.14
N GLN A 424 3.69 -18.89 3.06
CA GLN A 424 3.65 -18.30 1.73
C GLN A 424 3.47 -19.38 0.66
N ALA A 425 2.58 -19.15 -0.29
CA ALA A 425 2.44 -19.96 -1.50
C ALA A 425 3.47 -19.53 -2.57
N PRO A 426 3.90 -20.44 -3.43
CA PRO A 426 4.72 -20.09 -4.61
C PRO A 426 3.93 -19.19 -5.57
N GLN A 427 4.65 -18.35 -6.34
CA GLN A 427 4.04 -17.59 -7.43
C GLN A 427 3.81 -18.46 -8.67
N PHE A 428 2.82 -18.09 -9.46
CA PHE A 428 2.54 -18.70 -10.78
C PHE A 428 2.25 -20.19 -10.73
N GLU A 429 1.71 -20.66 -9.62
CA GLU A 429 1.25 -22.05 -9.45
C GLU A 429 -0.21 -22.08 -9.00
N GLU A 430 -0.99 -23.01 -9.56
CA GLU A 430 -2.31 -23.36 -9.02
C GLU A 430 -2.10 -24.14 -7.73
N THR A 431 -2.53 -23.57 -6.60
CA THR A 431 -2.29 -24.18 -5.29
C THR A 431 -3.27 -23.68 -4.23
N THR A 432 -3.26 -24.34 -3.09
CA THR A 432 -3.92 -23.88 -1.87
C THR A 432 -2.91 -23.80 -0.74
N LEU A 433 -3.03 -22.80 0.12
CA LEU A 433 -2.19 -22.60 1.29
C LEU A 433 -3.05 -22.57 2.54
N THR A 434 -2.85 -23.52 3.46
CA THR A 434 -3.60 -23.60 4.73
C THR A 434 -2.69 -23.26 5.90
N HIS A 435 -3.16 -22.35 6.78
CA HIS A 435 -2.45 -21.96 7.99
C HIS A 435 -3.43 -21.62 9.12
N LYS A 436 -2.98 -21.75 10.38
CA LYS A 436 -3.77 -21.34 11.53
C LYS A 436 -3.38 -19.91 11.93
N MET A 437 -4.29 -18.97 11.73
CA MET A 437 -4.11 -17.57 12.09
C MET A 437 -4.67 -17.28 13.48
N VAL A 438 -3.90 -16.57 14.30
CA VAL A 438 -4.30 -16.15 15.65
C VAL A 438 -4.56 -14.65 15.65
N PRO A 439 -5.77 -14.19 16.02
CA PRO A 439 -6.08 -12.74 16.05
C PRO A 439 -5.40 -12.07 17.24
N THR A 440 -5.34 -10.73 17.22
CA THR A 440 -4.76 -9.95 18.31
C THR A 440 -5.79 -9.03 18.95
N GLU A 441 -5.64 -8.80 20.25
CA GLU A 441 -6.31 -7.72 20.97
C GLU A 441 -5.34 -6.60 21.32
N GLY A 442 -5.89 -5.42 21.61
CA GLY A 442 -5.08 -4.22 21.83
C GLY A 442 -5.03 -3.32 20.59
N LYS A 443 -4.27 -2.25 20.70
CA LYS A 443 -4.18 -1.20 19.68
C LYS A 443 -2.80 -0.56 19.68
N THR A 444 -2.19 -0.42 18.53
CA THR A 444 -0.95 0.34 18.39
C THR A 444 -1.20 1.85 18.49
N PRO A 445 -0.21 2.66 18.88
CA PRO A 445 -0.33 4.12 18.82
C PRO A 445 -0.70 4.63 17.42
N TYR A 446 -0.11 4.06 16.35
CA TYR A 446 -0.48 4.40 14.98
C TYR A 446 -1.93 4.06 14.65
N ALA A 447 -2.43 2.89 15.03
CA ALA A 447 -3.83 2.54 14.83
C ALA A 447 -4.80 3.52 15.54
N ALA A 448 -4.35 4.14 16.65
CA ALA A 448 -5.13 5.14 17.39
C ALA A 448 -5.09 6.53 16.74
N LEU A 449 -3.92 7.01 16.35
CA LEU A 449 -3.64 8.41 16.00
C LEU A 449 -3.36 8.64 14.50
N GLY A 450 -3.08 7.57 13.75
CA GLY A 450 -2.69 7.65 12.34
C GLY A 450 -1.41 8.45 12.12
N ASN A 451 -1.31 9.05 10.94
CA ASN A 451 -0.19 9.90 10.56
C ASN A 451 -0.26 11.33 11.16
N LEU A 452 -1.36 11.69 11.86
CA LEU A 452 -1.56 13.05 12.36
C LEU A 452 -0.38 13.58 13.20
N PRO A 453 0.19 12.80 14.16
CA PRO A 453 1.29 13.30 14.99
C PRO A 453 2.53 13.67 14.16
N ILE A 454 2.92 12.84 13.20
CA ILE A 454 4.13 13.10 12.40
C ILE A 454 3.92 14.25 11.41
N TYR A 455 2.72 14.43 10.87
CA TYR A 455 2.40 15.57 10.01
C TYR A 455 2.37 16.88 10.79
N VAL A 456 1.75 16.90 11.97
CA VAL A 456 1.70 18.09 12.83
C VAL A 456 3.11 18.49 13.27
N LEU A 457 3.92 17.54 13.75
CA LEU A 457 5.31 17.81 14.13
C LEU A 457 6.13 18.34 12.94
N SER A 458 5.99 17.72 11.78
CA SER A 458 6.68 18.16 10.55
C SER A 458 6.27 19.58 10.16
N LEU A 459 5.00 19.89 10.21
CA LEU A 459 4.48 21.24 9.92
C LEU A 459 5.03 22.29 10.89
N ILE A 460 5.03 22.00 12.20
CA ILE A 460 5.59 22.87 13.23
C ILE A 460 7.06 23.18 12.94
N PHE A 461 7.89 22.16 12.67
CA PHE A 461 9.31 22.38 12.38
C PHE A 461 9.52 23.24 11.13
N VAL A 462 8.74 23.04 10.08
CA VAL A 462 8.83 23.83 8.85
C VAL A 462 8.38 25.26 9.05
N LEU A 463 7.27 25.50 9.78
CA LEU A 463 6.79 26.84 10.09
C LEU A 463 7.76 27.63 10.96
N LEU A 464 8.33 27.02 12.01
CA LEU A 464 9.35 27.65 12.86
C LEU A 464 10.58 28.05 12.04
N ARG A 465 11.00 27.19 11.12
CA ARG A 465 12.14 27.51 10.23
C ARG A 465 11.80 28.63 9.25
N GLY A 466 10.63 28.61 8.67
CA GLY A 466 10.12 29.67 7.79
C GLY A 466 10.13 31.02 8.50
N PHE A 467 9.57 31.07 9.71
CA PHE A 467 9.50 32.27 10.55
C PHE A 467 10.91 32.83 10.87
N THR A 468 11.83 31.98 11.35
CA THR A 468 13.21 32.42 11.66
C THR A 468 13.94 32.91 10.41
N THR A 469 13.68 32.37 9.24
CA THR A 469 14.28 32.81 7.98
C THR A 469 13.73 34.18 7.55
N LEU A 470 12.44 34.42 7.74
CA LEU A 470 11.79 35.71 7.45
C LEU A 470 12.29 36.82 8.39
N LEU A 471 12.39 36.53 9.70
CA LEU A 471 12.94 37.49 10.67
C LEU A 471 14.37 37.93 10.32
N LYS A 472 15.25 36.98 10.01
CA LYS A 472 16.64 37.29 9.59
C LYS A 472 16.69 38.18 8.34
N ARG A 473 15.78 37.97 7.38
CA ARG A 473 15.69 38.84 6.19
C ARG A 473 15.22 40.24 6.52
N ARG A 474 14.24 40.42 7.41
CA ARG A 474 13.79 41.76 7.86
C ARG A 474 14.89 42.52 8.57
N VAL A 475 15.62 41.89 9.50
CA VAL A 475 16.72 42.52 10.22
C VAL A 475 17.83 42.97 9.25
N ASN A 476 18.17 42.12 8.27
CA ASN A 476 19.20 42.49 7.27
C ASN A 476 18.77 43.61 6.30
N LEU A 477 17.45 43.80 6.10
CA LEU A 477 16.91 44.89 5.30
C LEU A 477 16.83 46.20 6.10
N SER A 478 16.66 46.14 7.41
CA SER A 478 16.65 47.33 8.30
C SER A 478 18.05 47.87 8.62
N GLN A 479 19.10 47.09 8.31
CA GLN A 479 20.51 47.48 8.50
C GLN A 479 21.18 47.99 7.22
N LYS A 480 20.46 47.98 6.08
CA LYS A 480 20.87 48.62 4.82
C LYS A 480 20.11 49.93 4.61
#